data_a304943761789e8574df998b10ec4fd6
#
_entry.id   a304943761789e8574df998b10ec4fd6
#
_cell.length_a   1.000
_cell.length_b   1.000
_cell.length_c   1.000
_cell.angle_alpha   90.00
_cell.angle_beta   90.00
_cell.angle_gamma   90.00
#
_symmetry.space_group_name_H-M   'P 1'
#
loop_
_entity.id
_entity.type
_entity.pdbx_description
1 polymer ?
#
loop_
_entity_poly.entity_id
_entity_poly.type
_entity_poly.pdbx_seq_one_letter_code
_entity_poly.pdbx_strand_id
1 'polypeptide(L)'
;MIIETPYKDGDTVSFKLSSGEEIVARLEKEDTKTFTLRKPMVLIAQAEGLGLAPFMFSVNPDGKFILQASSISCVAKTQEEIAKQYTSQTS
;
A
#
# COMPACT_ATOMS: atom_id res chain seq x y z
N MET A 1 11.69 25.46 -8.01
CA MET A 1 10.66 24.92 -7.12
C MET A 1 11.07 23.54 -6.65
N ILE A 2 11.02 23.31 -5.36
CA ILE A 2 11.33 21.99 -4.80
C ILE A 2 10.03 21.22 -4.67
N ILE A 3 9.98 20.06 -5.29
CA ILE A 3 8.82 19.18 -5.17
C ILE A 3 9.17 18.13 -4.10
N GLU A 4 8.47 18.16 -3.00
CA GLU A 4 8.66 17.15 -1.96
C GLU A 4 7.75 15.96 -2.23
N THR A 5 8.34 14.79 -2.20
CA THR A 5 7.57 13.55 -2.26
C THR A 5 6.94 13.35 -0.89
N PRO A 6 5.62 13.19 -0.79
CA PRO A 6 4.96 13.05 0.51
C PRO A 6 5.27 11.75 1.23
N TYR A 7 5.96 10.86 0.61
CA TYR A 7 6.38 9.57 1.18
C TYR A 7 7.77 9.22 0.66
N LYS A 8 8.41 8.23 1.26
CA LYS A 8 9.73 7.77 0.86
C LYS A 8 9.83 6.25 1.00
N ASP A 9 10.89 5.68 0.45
CA ASP A 9 11.16 4.24 0.58
C ASP A 9 11.19 3.86 2.06
N GLY A 10 10.54 2.74 2.38
CA GLY A 10 10.41 2.29 3.76
C GLY A 10 9.13 2.70 4.44
N ASP A 11 8.43 3.69 3.90
CA ASP A 11 7.17 4.15 4.49
C ASP A 11 6.03 3.17 4.21
N THR A 12 5.02 3.21 5.06
CA THR A 12 3.73 2.59 4.80
C THR A 12 2.94 3.55 3.93
N VAL A 13 2.52 3.09 2.76
CA VAL A 13 1.93 3.94 1.73
C VAL A 13 0.59 3.35 1.29
N SER A 14 -0.36 4.23 1.04
CA SER A 14 -1.70 3.85 0.58
C SER A 14 -1.84 4.15 -0.90
N PHE A 15 -2.45 3.22 -1.63
CA PHE A 15 -2.66 3.32 -3.07
C PHE A 15 -4.14 3.12 -3.36
N LYS A 16 -4.71 4.02 -4.16
CA LYS A 16 -6.04 3.82 -4.71
C LYS A 16 -5.86 3.31 -6.13
N LEU A 17 -6.34 2.12 -6.40
CA LEU A 17 -6.22 1.53 -7.74
C LEU A 17 -7.34 2.01 -8.65
N SER A 18 -7.07 2.02 -9.95
CA SER A 18 -8.08 2.41 -10.95
C SER A 18 -9.30 1.52 -10.91
N SER A 19 -9.14 0.28 -10.47
CA SER A 19 -10.25 -0.67 -10.33
C SER A 19 -11.09 -0.45 -9.08
N GLY A 20 -10.69 0.45 -8.20
CA GLY A 20 -11.46 0.83 -7.03
C GLY A 20 -10.92 0.37 -5.69
N GLU A 21 -10.03 -0.60 -5.67
CA GLU A 21 -9.49 -1.08 -4.40
C GLU A 21 -8.53 -0.06 -3.80
N GLU A 22 -8.53 -0.02 -2.48
CA GLU A 22 -7.56 0.77 -1.73
C GLU A 22 -6.64 -0.21 -1.01
N ILE A 23 -5.32 -0.09 -1.25
CA ILE A 23 -4.36 -0.98 -0.62
C ILE A 23 -3.36 -0.20 0.20
N VAL A 24 -2.84 -0.86 1.23
CA VAL A 24 -1.80 -0.33 2.11
C VAL A 24 -0.64 -1.30 2.04
N ALA A 25 0.56 -0.78 1.87
CA ALA A 25 1.75 -1.61 1.73
C ALA A 25 2.98 -0.87 2.21
N ARG A 26 4.03 -1.62 2.49
CA ARG A 26 5.34 -1.02 2.73
C ARG A 26 5.99 -0.77 1.39
N LEU A 27 6.34 0.48 1.14
CA LEU A 27 7.02 0.83 -0.11
C LEU A 27 8.51 0.47 0.02
N GLU A 28 8.98 -0.39 -0.87
CA GLU A 28 10.39 -0.74 -0.89
C GLU A 28 11.15 0.14 -1.89
N LYS A 29 10.54 0.36 -3.06
CA LYS A 29 11.19 1.12 -4.12
C LYS A 29 10.16 1.65 -5.10
N GLU A 30 10.37 2.84 -5.62
CA GLU A 30 9.53 3.42 -6.66
C GLU A 30 10.38 3.72 -7.88
N ASP A 31 9.93 3.25 -9.05
CA ASP A 31 10.50 3.60 -10.34
C ASP A 31 9.48 4.40 -11.13
N THR A 32 9.86 4.86 -12.33
CA THR A 32 8.97 5.66 -13.17
C THR A 32 7.70 4.93 -13.58
N LYS A 33 7.73 3.60 -13.66
CA LYS A 33 6.61 2.81 -14.13
C LYS A 33 6.08 1.79 -13.12
N THR A 34 6.81 1.55 -12.03
CA THR A 34 6.44 0.51 -11.08
C THR A 34 6.71 0.94 -9.65
N PHE A 35 5.96 0.31 -8.73
CA PHE A 35 6.21 0.39 -7.30
C PHE A 35 6.50 -1.03 -6.81
N THR A 36 7.62 -1.19 -6.11
CA THR A 36 7.92 -2.48 -5.46
C THR A 36 7.43 -2.42 -4.03
N LEU A 37 6.55 -3.32 -3.67
CA LEU A 37 5.85 -3.31 -2.38
C LEU A 37 6.14 -4.58 -1.59
N ARG A 38 6.03 -4.44 -0.27
CA ARG A 38 6.08 -5.57 0.65
C ARG A 38 4.75 -5.65 1.38
N LYS A 39 4.22 -6.86 1.50
CA LYS A 39 3.02 -7.16 2.31
C LYS A 39 1.84 -6.26 1.98
N PRO A 40 1.42 -6.18 0.72
CA PRO A 40 0.26 -5.35 0.38
C PRO A 40 -1.03 -5.94 0.95
N MET A 41 -1.82 -5.09 1.59
CA MET A 41 -3.09 -5.45 2.19
C MET A 41 -4.19 -4.60 1.59
N VAL A 42 -5.34 -5.22 1.34
CA VAL A 42 -6.51 -4.50 0.87
C VAL A 42 -7.28 -3.96 2.07
N LEU A 43 -7.73 -2.71 1.95
CA LEU A 43 -8.51 -2.07 3.00
C LEU A 43 -9.99 -2.37 2.76
N ILE A 44 -10.65 -2.92 3.79
CA ILE A 44 -12.04 -3.32 3.69
C ILE A 44 -12.87 -2.53 4.69
N ALA A 45 -13.90 -1.85 4.20
CA ALA A 45 -14.84 -1.15 5.05
C ALA A 45 -15.79 -2.16 5.68
N GLN A 46 -15.90 -2.15 6.99
CA GLN A 46 -16.75 -3.05 7.75
C GLN A 46 -17.68 -2.24 8.66
N ALA A 47 -18.73 -2.88 9.17
CA ALA A 47 -19.67 -2.20 10.07
C ALA A 47 -18.97 -1.66 11.32
N GLU A 48 -17.93 -2.32 11.77
CA GLU A 48 -17.20 -1.96 13.00
C GLU A 48 -15.94 -1.14 12.74
N GLY A 49 -15.71 -0.70 11.51
CA GLY A 49 -14.54 0.06 11.14
C GLY A 49 -13.83 -0.50 9.92
N LEU A 50 -12.53 -0.28 9.83
CA LEU A 50 -11.73 -0.72 8.69
C LEU A 50 -10.96 -1.99 9.03
N GLY A 51 -10.99 -2.95 8.10
CA GLY A 51 -10.22 -4.17 8.21
C GLY A 51 -9.17 -4.24 7.12
N LEU A 52 -8.20 -5.12 7.30
CA LEU A 52 -7.14 -5.36 6.31
C LEU A 52 -7.13 -6.84 5.95
N ALA A 53 -7.01 -7.12 4.66
CA ALA A 53 -6.91 -8.49 4.16
C ALA A 53 -5.77 -8.56 3.13
N PRO A 54 -5.17 -9.73 2.92
CA PRO A 54 -4.10 -9.84 1.93
C PRO A 54 -4.59 -9.43 0.54
N PHE A 55 -3.75 -8.71 -0.19
CA PHE A 55 -4.10 -8.28 -1.54
C PHE A 55 -4.15 -9.45 -2.51
N MET A 56 -3.24 -10.42 -2.37
CA MET A 56 -3.20 -11.61 -3.20
C MET A 56 -3.03 -12.84 -2.31
N PHE A 57 -3.76 -13.90 -2.65
CA PHE A 57 -3.73 -15.13 -1.86
C PHE A 57 -2.83 -16.21 -2.48
N SER A 58 -2.43 -16.05 -3.72
CA SER A 58 -1.70 -17.09 -4.45
C SER A 58 -0.19 -16.93 -4.40
N VAL A 59 0.30 -15.94 -3.66
CA VAL A 59 1.74 -15.66 -3.59
C VAL A 59 2.17 -15.53 -2.14
N ASN A 60 3.48 -15.71 -1.92
CA ASN A 60 4.05 -15.58 -0.58
C ASN A 60 3.92 -14.13 -0.09
N PRO A 61 3.25 -13.88 1.04
CA PRO A 61 3.07 -12.51 1.53
C PRO A 61 4.38 -11.80 1.87
N ASP A 62 5.46 -12.55 2.14
CA ASP A 62 6.75 -11.96 2.45
C ASP A 62 7.56 -11.62 1.20
N GLY A 63 7.06 -11.99 0.02
CA GLY A 63 7.72 -11.68 -1.23
C GLY A 63 7.56 -10.24 -1.63
N LYS A 64 8.21 -9.88 -2.72
CA LYS A 64 8.08 -8.55 -3.31
C LYS A 64 6.96 -8.55 -4.32
N PHE A 65 6.16 -7.48 -4.32
CA PHE A 65 5.06 -7.30 -5.25
C PHE A 65 5.38 -6.10 -6.13
N ILE A 66 5.18 -6.23 -7.42
CA ILE A 66 5.43 -5.12 -8.34
C ILE A 66 4.09 -4.62 -8.85
N LEU A 67 3.76 -3.38 -8.49
CA LEU A 67 2.51 -2.74 -8.88
C LEU A 67 2.79 -1.78 -10.02
N GLN A 68 2.02 -1.88 -11.10
CA GLN A 68 2.18 -0.99 -12.24
C GLN A 68 1.64 0.39 -11.89
N ALA A 69 2.44 1.42 -12.13
CA ALA A 69 2.02 2.79 -11.85
C ALA A 69 0.75 3.17 -12.63
N SER A 70 0.58 2.59 -13.82
CA SER A 70 -0.60 2.86 -14.65
C SER A 70 -1.90 2.38 -14.05
N SER A 71 -1.87 1.48 -13.06
CA SER A 71 -3.06 0.99 -12.39
C SER A 71 -3.43 1.80 -11.14
N ILE A 72 -2.65 2.83 -10.83
CA ILE A 72 -2.81 3.63 -9.61
C ILE A 72 -3.47 4.96 -9.95
N SER A 73 -4.57 5.27 -9.26
CA SER A 73 -5.24 6.58 -9.39
C SER A 73 -4.66 7.60 -8.42
N CYS A 74 -4.25 7.15 -7.23
CA CYS A 74 -3.79 8.05 -6.19
C CYS A 74 -2.83 7.32 -5.27
N VAL A 75 -1.81 8.00 -4.78
CA VAL A 75 -0.86 7.45 -3.83
C VAL A 75 -0.59 8.49 -2.76
N ALA A 76 -0.55 8.06 -1.50
CA ALA A 76 -0.31 8.95 -0.38
C ALA A 76 0.28 8.17 0.79
N LYS A 77 0.97 8.88 1.67
CA LYS A 77 1.47 8.26 2.89
C LYS A 77 0.29 7.86 3.76
N THR A 78 0.33 6.65 4.30
CA THR A 78 -0.77 6.13 5.12
C THR A 78 -0.91 6.93 6.41
N GLN A 79 -2.15 7.23 6.79
CA GLN A 79 -2.48 7.85 8.06
C GLN A 79 -1.92 7.01 9.20
N GLU A 80 -1.46 7.68 10.26
CA GLU A 80 -0.72 7.03 11.34
C GLU A 80 -1.48 5.88 12.00
N GLU A 81 -2.77 6.05 12.28
CA GLU A 81 -3.54 4.98 12.96
C GLU A 81 -3.69 3.76 12.08
N ILE A 82 -3.93 3.95 10.80
CA ILE A 82 -4.03 2.84 9.86
C ILE A 82 -2.66 2.19 9.68
N ALA A 83 -1.60 2.98 9.64
CA ALA A 83 -0.24 2.45 9.52
C ALA A 83 0.11 1.57 10.73
N LYS A 84 -0.31 1.96 11.93
CA LYS A 84 -0.10 1.15 13.12
C LYS A 84 -0.85 -0.17 13.05
N GLN A 85 -2.10 -0.14 12.61
CA GLN A 85 -2.90 -1.35 12.43
C GLN A 85 -2.26 -2.27 11.41
N TYR A 86 -1.80 -1.71 10.30
CA TYR A 86 -1.12 -2.46 9.25
C TYR A 86 0.15 -3.11 9.79
N THR A 87 0.98 -2.36 10.49
CA THR A 87 2.23 -2.88 11.05
C THR A 87 1.96 -3.99 12.05
N SER A 88 0.93 -3.82 12.90
CA SER A 88 0.54 -4.84 13.87
C SER A 88 0.13 -6.14 13.22
N GLN A 89 -0.58 -6.07 12.09
CA GLN A 89 -1.07 -7.26 11.40
C GLN A 89 -0.04 -7.90 10.49
N THR A 90 1.03 -7.20 10.13
CA THR A 90 2.03 -7.72 9.19
C THR A 90 3.39 -8.00 9.84
N SER A 91 3.53 -7.75 11.10
CA SER A 91 4.78 -8.01 11.82
C SER A 91 4.93 -9.48 12.23
#